data_b9aee309f1f1bf252da10ffeb87a15cb
#
_entry.id   b9aee309f1f1bf252da10ffeb87a15cb
#
_cell.length_a   1.000
_cell.length_b   1.000
_cell.length_c   1.000
_cell.angle_alpha   90.00
_cell.angle_beta   90.00
_cell.angle_gamma   90.00
#
_symmetry.space_group_name_H-M   'P 1'
#
loop_
_entity.id
_entity.type
_entity.pdbx_description
1 polymer ?
#
loop_
_entity_poly.entity_id
_entity_poly.type
_entity_poly.pdbx_seq_one_letter_code
_entity_poly.pdbx_strand_id
1 'polypeptide(L)'
;MSRDRRRWLVPLAFLAFVSLGLPDGVLGVAWPSLRRTFDRPIDQLGLILLSMMAGYLASSFGGGAVQERLGLGRLLVASCLLVATSAAAWSATPFFLPIVVFAFVSGLGAGAIDASINAFAATRFTPRVITWLHACWGLGAMAGPLVMTALITAGAGWRWGYALLAASLVAMAAFFRLTLDQWELPNGARRPARPRGVAGGLREALRSPRVRANTLLFFLYAGAESTAGQWAFSLLTESRGMTAATAGLAASAYWGSIFAGRLAFGLLAHHVAPAALLRLGLAGAPLAALVVCLTRGGPGGFAGLFALGLLLAPIFPLLIAETPNQVGERHAPHAIGFQISAATLGAGLLPAAAGFLARRAGLESLGPFLLAATLLLLLLHERGARR
;
A
#
# COMPACT_ATOMS: atom_id res chain seq x y z
N MET A 1 -21.89 -17.38 -20.05
CA MET A 1 -21.94 -16.97 -18.61
C MET A 1 -23.25 -16.25 -18.37
N SER A 2 -24.10 -16.77 -17.46
CA SER A 2 -25.37 -16.13 -17.10
C SER A 2 -25.13 -14.72 -16.54
N ARG A 3 -26.06 -13.78 -16.79
CA ARG A 3 -26.01 -12.39 -16.28
C ARG A 3 -25.81 -12.32 -14.76
N ASP A 4 -26.28 -13.31 -14.00
CA ASP A 4 -26.15 -13.38 -12.54
C ASP A 4 -24.71 -13.62 -12.06
N ARG A 5 -23.90 -14.42 -12.76
CA ARG A 5 -22.51 -14.67 -12.37
C ARG A 5 -21.64 -13.41 -12.42
N ARG A 6 -21.91 -12.46 -13.32
CA ARG A 6 -21.17 -11.18 -13.43
C ARG A 6 -21.43 -10.21 -12.27
N ARG A 7 -22.58 -10.30 -11.60
CA ARG A 7 -22.98 -9.35 -10.55
C ARG A 7 -22.09 -9.42 -9.31
N TRP A 8 -21.55 -10.60 -8.98
CA TRP A 8 -20.75 -10.81 -7.77
C TRP A 8 -19.23 -10.57 -7.97
N LEU A 9 -18.72 -10.60 -9.21
CA LEU A 9 -17.30 -10.43 -9.47
C LEU A 9 -16.73 -9.08 -9.00
N VAL A 10 -17.44 -7.99 -9.20
CA VAL A 10 -17.00 -6.65 -8.78
C VAL A 10 -16.98 -6.52 -7.25
N PRO A 11 -18.06 -6.85 -6.51
CA PRO A 11 -18.02 -6.88 -5.05
C PRO A 11 -16.93 -7.79 -4.48
N LEU A 12 -16.73 -8.98 -5.08
CA LEU A 12 -15.67 -9.90 -4.66
C LEU A 12 -14.26 -9.32 -4.85
N ALA A 13 -14.03 -8.65 -5.96
CA ALA A 13 -12.76 -7.97 -6.22
C ALA A 13 -12.53 -6.80 -5.26
N PHE A 14 -13.58 -6.02 -4.93
CA PHE A 14 -13.53 -4.98 -3.91
C PHE A 14 -13.16 -5.54 -2.54
N LEU A 15 -13.79 -6.66 -2.15
CA LEU A 15 -13.50 -7.34 -0.91
C LEU A 15 -12.03 -7.82 -0.85
N ALA A 16 -11.49 -8.32 -1.96
CA ALA A 16 -10.09 -8.70 -2.04
C ALA A 16 -9.13 -7.51 -1.82
N PHE A 17 -9.48 -6.32 -2.33
CA PHE A 17 -8.68 -5.11 -2.08
C PHE A 17 -8.82 -4.59 -0.64
N VAL A 18 -9.99 -4.70 -0.02
CA VAL A 18 -10.16 -4.43 1.41
C VAL A 18 -9.25 -5.35 2.23
N SER A 19 -9.19 -6.66 1.89
CA SER A 19 -8.32 -7.62 2.59
C SER A 19 -6.83 -7.30 2.44
N LEU A 20 -6.46 -6.73 1.31
CA LEU A 20 -5.08 -6.32 1.05
C LEU A 20 -4.69 -5.09 1.89
N GLY A 21 -5.62 -4.15 2.08
CA GLY A 21 -5.38 -2.94 2.86
C GLY A 21 -5.40 -3.15 4.39
N LEU A 22 -6.17 -4.12 4.89
CA LEU A 22 -6.32 -4.35 6.33
C LEU A 22 -4.98 -4.52 7.07
N PRO A 23 -4.03 -5.37 6.63
CA PRO A 23 -2.75 -5.55 7.31
C PRO A 23 -1.86 -4.31 7.30
N ASP A 24 -1.93 -3.50 6.21
CA ASP A 24 -1.05 -2.36 6.00
C ASP A 24 -1.22 -1.28 7.06
N GLY A 25 -2.46 -0.98 7.46
CA GLY A 25 -2.74 0.02 8.49
C GLY A 25 -2.50 -0.47 9.93
N VAL A 26 -2.58 -1.77 10.18
CA VAL A 26 -2.53 -2.35 11.54
C VAL A 26 -1.14 -2.22 12.18
N LEU A 27 -0.07 -2.48 11.39
CA LEU A 27 1.29 -2.62 11.92
C LEU A 27 1.80 -1.35 12.60
N GLY A 28 1.58 -0.17 12.01
CA GLY A 28 2.03 1.10 12.57
C GLY A 28 1.43 1.39 13.95
N VAL A 29 0.15 1.04 14.16
CA VAL A 29 -0.53 1.19 15.45
C VAL A 29 -0.09 0.13 16.48
N ALA A 30 0.12 -1.09 16.02
CA ALA A 30 0.54 -2.20 16.89
C ALA A 30 2.01 -2.05 17.33
N TRP A 31 2.86 -1.37 16.54
CA TRP A 31 4.31 -1.36 16.73
C TRP A 31 4.78 -0.91 18.12
N PRO A 32 4.30 0.20 18.72
CA PRO A 32 4.73 0.58 20.07
C PRO A 32 4.47 -0.49 21.12
N SER A 33 3.34 -1.20 21.03
CA SER A 33 2.99 -2.29 21.94
C SER A 33 3.79 -3.55 21.66
N LEU A 34 3.97 -3.90 20.38
CA LEU A 34 4.73 -5.05 19.91
C LEU A 34 6.21 -4.93 20.31
N ARG A 35 6.86 -3.78 20.03
CA ARG A 35 8.26 -3.59 20.37
C ARG A 35 8.53 -3.62 21.88
N ARG A 36 7.58 -3.12 22.70
CA ARG A 36 7.66 -3.20 24.18
C ARG A 36 7.52 -4.66 24.67
N THR A 37 6.62 -5.43 24.07
CA THR A 37 6.43 -6.85 24.42
C THR A 37 7.72 -7.67 24.21
N PHE A 38 8.50 -7.37 23.16
CA PHE A 38 9.72 -8.11 22.84
C PHE A 38 11.02 -7.39 23.20
N ASP A 39 10.94 -6.26 23.89
CA ASP A 39 12.07 -5.39 24.24
C ASP A 39 12.95 -5.05 23.00
N ARG A 40 12.31 -4.46 21.97
CA ARG A 40 12.97 -4.12 20.72
C ARG A 40 13.11 -2.62 20.50
N PRO A 41 14.27 -2.18 19.97
CA PRO A 41 14.45 -0.79 19.59
C PRO A 41 13.52 -0.40 18.44
N ILE A 42 13.23 0.90 18.35
CA ILE A 42 12.19 1.45 17.48
C ILE A 42 12.42 1.15 15.99
N ASP A 43 13.66 1.13 15.53
CA ASP A 43 14.06 0.89 14.14
C ASP A 43 13.82 -0.55 13.66
N GLN A 44 13.59 -1.51 14.56
CA GLN A 44 13.30 -2.89 14.15
C GLN A 44 11.95 -3.07 13.46
N LEU A 45 11.07 -2.08 13.45
CA LEU A 45 9.95 -2.04 12.50
C LEU A 45 10.45 -2.20 11.05
N GLY A 46 11.61 -1.61 10.74
CA GLY A 46 12.26 -1.74 9.45
C GLY A 46 12.51 -3.18 9.02
N LEU A 47 12.91 -4.07 9.94
CA LEU A 47 13.12 -5.50 9.61
C LEU A 47 11.81 -6.18 9.19
N ILE A 48 10.70 -5.86 9.86
CA ILE A 48 9.38 -6.39 9.51
C ILE A 48 8.98 -5.91 8.11
N LEU A 49 9.09 -4.60 7.85
CA LEU A 49 8.72 -3.99 6.57
C LEU A 49 9.59 -4.51 5.42
N LEU A 50 10.91 -4.63 5.63
CA LEU A 50 11.83 -5.18 4.63
C LEU A 50 11.56 -6.65 4.33
N SER A 51 11.20 -7.44 5.35
CA SER A 51 10.83 -8.83 5.19
C SER A 51 9.52 -8.98 4.41
N MET A 52 8.49 -8.17 4.75
CA MET A 52 7.23 -8.10 3.97
C MET A 52 7.48 -7.70 2.52
N MET A 53 8.27 -6.65 2.29
CA MET A 53 8.67 -6.19 0.97
C MET A 53 9.34 -7.31 0.15
N ALA A 54 10.27 -8.05 0.75
CA ALA A 54 10.96 -9.15 0.07
C ALA A 54 9.98 -10.25 -0.35
N GLY A 55 9.05 -10.64 0.52
CA GLY A 55 7.99 -11.59 0.21
C GLY A 55 7.05 -11.10 -0.90
N TYR A 56 6.63 -9.84 -0.82
CA TYR A 56 5.78 -9.21 -1.82
C TYR A 56 6.44 -9.22 -3.22
N LEU A 57 7.69 -8.80 -3.32
CA LEU A 57 8.44 -8.84 -4.58
C LEU A 57 8.60 -10.27 -5.10
N ALA A 58 8.96 -11.22 -4.24
CA ALA A 58 9.12 -12.62 -4.63
C ALA A 58 7.83 -13.19 -5.27
N SER A 59 6.66 -12.92 -4.66
CA SER A 59 5.39 -13.40 -5.20
C SER A 59 4.92 -12.62 -6.42
N SER A 60 5.20 -11.31 -6.51
CA SER A 60 4.84 -10.49 -7.67
C SER A 60 5.58 -10.96 -8.94
N PHE A 61 6.85 -11.37 -8.83
CA PHE A 61 7.60 -11.95 -9.94
C PHE A 61 7.20 -13.39 -10.26
N GLY A 62 6.92 -14.22 -9.25
CA GLY A 62 6.56 -15.63 -9.41
C GLY A 62 5.07 -15.88 -9.64
N GLY A 63 4.21 -14.95 -9.28
CA GLY A 63 2.75 -15.11 -9.19
C GLY A 63 2.08 -15.51 -10.50
N GLY A 64 2.60 -15.06 -11.64
CA GLY A 64 2.07 -15.44 -12.95
C GLY A 64 2.11 -16.94 -13.20
N ALA A 65 3.24 -17.60 -12.94
CA ALA A 65 3.40 -19.04 -13.10
C ALA A 65 2.54 -19.85 -12.10
N VAL A 66 2.42 -19.36 -10.87
CA VAL A 66 1.57 -19.97 -9.84
C VAL A 66 0.10 -19.84 -10.23
N GLN A 67 -0.33 -18.66 -10.71
CA GLN A 67 -1.70 -18.42 -11.17
C GLN A 67 -2.06 -19.29 -12.39
N GLU A 68 -1.10 -19.59 -13.28
CA GLU A 68 -1.32 -20.49 -14.42
C GLU A 68 -1.64 -21.92 -13.97
N ARG A 69 -1.03 -22.37 -12.87
CA ARG A 69 -1.23 -23.73 -12.33
C ARG A 69 -2.47 -23.86 -11.45
N LEU A 70 -2.70 -22.89 -10.57
CA LEU A 70 -3.76 -22.96 -9.57
C LEU A 70 -5.09 -22.34 -10.05
N GLY A 71 -5.05 -21.42 -11.00
CA GLY A 71 -6.16 -20.52 -11.32
C GLY A 71 -6.27 -19.37 -10.33
N LEU A 72 -6.98 -18.30 -10.71
CA LEU A 72 -7.09 -17.08 -9.90
C LEU A 72 -7.80 -17.34 -8.56
N GLY A 73 -8.94 -18.01 -8.56
CA GLY A 73 -9.73 -18.23 -7.34
C GLY A 73 -8.95 -19.00 -6.25
N ARG A 74 -8.26 -20.09 -6.63
CA ARG A 74 -7.44 -20.87 -5.68
C ARG A 74 -6.22 -20.08 -5.21
N LEU A 75 -5.63 -19.25 -6.07
CA LEU A 75 -4.53 -18.37 -5.69
C LEU A 75 -4.99 -17.35 -4.64
N LEU A 76 -6.17 -16.73 -4.79
CA LEU A 76 -6.74 -15.83 -3.80
C LEU A 76 -6.97 -16.50 -2.45
N VAL A 77 -7.53 -17.72 -2.46
CA VAL A 77 -7.69 -18.52 -1.23
C VAL A 77 -6.35 -18.78 -0.56
N ALA A 78 -5.37 -19.30 -1.29
CA ALA A 78 -4.04 -19.62 -0.75
C ALA A 78 -3.35 -18.36 -0.21
N SER A 79 -3.44 -17.25 -0.91
CA SER A 79 -2.83 -15.98 -0.52
C SER A 79 -3.47 -15.39 0.74
N CYS A 80 -4.80 -15.40 0.86
CA CYS A 80 -5.48 -15.01 2.09
C CYS A 80 -5.08 -15.91 3.27
N LEU A 81 -4.94 -17.21 3.06
CA LEU A 81 -4.49 -18.13 4.11
C LEU A 81 -3.03 -17.89 4.51
N LEU A 82 -2.14 -17.52 3.60
CA LEU A 82 -0.77 -17.12 3.93
C LEU A 82 -0.75 -15.89 4.85
N VAL A 83 -1.51 -14.85 4.52
CA VAL A 83 -1.61 -13.65 5.36
C VAL A 83 -2.29 -13.97 6.69
N ALA A 84 -3.36 -14.78 6.69
CA ALA A 84 -4.05 -15.22 7.90
C ALA A 84 -3.12 -16.01 8.83
N THR A 85 -2.34 -16.96 8.28
CA THR A 85 -1.35 -17.75 9.04
C THR A 85 -0.29 -16.83 9.65
N SER A 86 0.17 -15.83 8.92
CA SER A 86 1.11 -14.83 9.43
C SER A 86 0.52 -14.05 10.60
N ALA A 87 -0.70 -13.56 10.46
CA ALA A 87 -1.39 -12.83 11.53
C ALA A 87 -1.66 -13.72 12.76
N ALA A 88 -2.04 -14.98 12.56
CA ALA A 88 -2.21 -15.97 13.64
C ALA A 88 -0.87 -16.27 14.36
N ALA A 89 0.21 -16.44 13.59
CA ALA A 89 1.54 -16.64 14.17
C ALA A 89 1.99 -15.41 14.98
N TRP A 90 1.71 -14.20 14.51
CA TRP A 90 2.02 -12.96 15.25
C TRP A 90 1.22 -12.87 16.54
N SER A 91 -0.06 -13.25 16.53
CA SER A 91 -0.87 -13.21 17.74
C SER A 91 -0.40 -14.18 18.84
N ALA A 92 0.18 -15.32 18.45
CA ALA A 92 0.53 -16.42 19.34
C ALA A 92 1.99 -16.47 19.76
N THR A 93 2.92 -15.91 18.97
CA THR A 93 4.37 -16.09 19.22
C THR A 93 4.86 -15.39 20.50
N PRO A 94 5.71 -16.08 21.32
CA PRO A 94 6.41 -15.45 22.42
C PRO A 94 7.76 -14.81 21.99
N PHE A 95 8.18 -14.91 20.73
CA PHE A 95 9.47 -14.45 20.23
C PHE A 95 9.33 -13.46 19.08
N PHE A 96 10.32 -12.56 18.93
CA PHE A 96 10.33 -11.56 17.85
C PHE A 96 10.70 -12.14 16.48
N LEU A 97 11.62 -13.12 16.42
CA LEU A 97 12.08 -13.67 15.15
C LEU A 97 10.96 -14.24 14.27
N PRO A 98 9.99 -15.00 14.80
CA PRO A 98 8.81 -15.41 14.03
C PRO A 98 8.02 -14.25 13.44
N ILE A 99 7.94 -13.08 14.12
CA ILE A 99 7.29 -11.88 13.54
C ILE A 99 7.96 -11.51 12.22
N VAL A 100 9.29 -11.47 12.17
CA VAL A 100 10.06 -11.13 10.97
C VAL A 100 9.91 -12.21 9.88
N VAL A 101 9.97 -13.49 10.25
CA VAL A 101 9.82 -14.60 9.30
C VAL A 101 8.42 -14.63 8.69
N PHE A 102 7.39 -14.52 9.52
CA PHE A 102 6.00 -14.51 9.03
C PHE A 102 5.63 -13.20 8.33
N ALA A 103 6.39 -12.10 8.52
CA ALA A 103 6.28 -10.92 7.69
C ALA A 103 6.58 -11.23 6.22
N PHE A 104 7.61 -12.05 5.93
CA PHE A 104 7.88 -12.51 4.57
C PHE A 104 6.71 -13.32 3.99
N VAL A 105 6.14 -14.23 4.78
CA VAL A 105 4.97 -15.04 4.37
C VAL A 105 3.74 -14.15 4.11
N SER A 106 3.52 -13.14 4.95
CA SER A 106 2.46 -12.14 4.73
C SER A 106 2.67 -11.38 3.41
N GLY A 107 3.91 -10.95 3.16
CA GLY A 107 4.29 -10.31 1.90
C GLY A 107 4.05 -11.19 0.67
N LEU A 108 4.39 -12.48 0.74
CA LEU A 108 4.10 -13.44 -0.34
C LEU A 108 2.60 -13.48 -0.66
N GLY A 109 1.74 -13.55 0.35
CA GLY A 109 0.29 -13.55 0.17
C GLY A 109 -0.21 -12.24 -0.43
N ALA A 110 0.19 -11.10 0.13
CA ALA A 110 -0.23 -9.79 -0.32
C ALA A 110 0.17 -9.50 -1.77
N GLY A 111 1.43 -9.74 -2.15
CA GLY A 111 1.90 -9.52 -3.51
C GLY A 111 1.24 -10.43 -4.55
N ALA A 112 0.90 -11.67 -4.18
CA ALA A 112 0.18 -12.58 -5.06
C ALA A 112 -1.28 -12.12 -5.30
N ILE A 113 -1.98 -11.64 -4.26
CA ILE A 113 -3.33 -11.07 -4.39
C ILE A 113 -3.28 -9.86 -5.32
N ASP A 114 -2.40 -8.91 -5.01
CA ASP A 114 -2.32 -7.64 -5.71
C ASP A 114 -2.01 -7.83 -7.21
N ALA A 115 -0.94 -8.55 -7.53
CA ALA A 115 -0.55 -8.81 -8.91
C ALA A 115 -1.65 -9.53 -9.70
N SER A 116 -2.30 -10.52 -9.07
CA SER A 116 -3.30 -11.36 -9.76
C SER A 116 -4.63 -10.65 -9.98
N ILE A 117 -5.12 -9.91 -9.00
CA ILE A 117 -6.37 -9.16 -9.13
C ILE A 117 -6.20 -7.98 -10.07
N ASN A 118 -5.07 -7.27 -10.02
CA ASN A 118 -4.81 -6.19 -10.96
C ASN A 118 -4.76 -6.70 -12.42
N ALA A 119 -4.08 -7.82 -12.67
CA ALA A 119 -4.04 -8.45 -13.99
C ALA A 119 -5.44 -8.89 -14.46
N PHE A 120 -6.26 -9.44 -13.57
CA PHE A 120 -7.63 -9.81 -13.86
C PHE A 120 -8.51 -8.58 -14.13
N ALA A 121 -8.44 -7.56 -13.28
CA ALA A 121 -9.20 -6.33 -13.39
C ALA A 121 -8.92 -5.60 -14.70
N ALA A 122 -7.65 -5.50 -15.10
CA ALA A 122 -7.24 -4.85 -16.35
C ALA A 122 -7.90 -5.46 -17.59
N THR A 123 -8.27 -6.76 -17.56
CA THR A 123 -8.91 -7.46 -18.67
C THR A 123 -10.42 -7.54 -18.61
N ARG A 124 -11.03 -7.22 -17.45
CA ARG A 124 -12.45 -7.49 -17.20
C ARG A 124 -13.26 -6.29 -16.75
N PHE A 125 -12.61 -5.31 -16.14
CA PHE A 125 -13.28 -4.16 -15.55
C PHE A 125 -13.02 -2.88 -16.32
N THR A 126 -13.95 -1.94 -16.20
CA THR A 126 -13.79 -0.60 -16.73
C THR A 126 -12.78 0.19 -15.90
N PRO A 127 -12.13 1.23 -16.44
CA PRO A 127 -11.22 2.09 -15.69
C PRO A 127 -11.83 2.63 -14.39
N ARG A 128 -13.13 2.96 -14.39
CA ARG A 128 -13.87 3.41 -13.21
C ARG A 128 -13.90 2.36 -12.12
N VAL A 129 -14.16 1.09 -12.45
CA VAL A 129 -14.18 -0.02 -11.47
C VAL A 129 -12.79 -0.27 -10.92
N ILE A 130 -11.73 -0.17 -11.75
CA ILE A 130 -10.33 -0.30 -11.31
C ILE A 130 -9.97 0.81 -10.31
N THR A 131 -10.39 2.04 -10.57
CA THR A 131 -10.19 3.16 -9.62
C THR A 131 -10.86 2.87 -8.27
N TRP A 132 -12.07 2.34 -8.28
CA TRP A 132 -12.78 1.97 -7.05
C TRP A 132 -12.16 0.78 -6.32
N LEU A 133 -11.57 -0.18 -7.04
CA LEU A 133 -10.78 -1.25 -6.45
C LEU A 133 -9.64 -0.70 -5.59
N HIS A 134 -8.84 0.21 -6.16
CA HIS A 134 -7.75 0.84 -5.42
C HIS A 134 -8.23 1.73 -4.26
N ALA A 135 -9.43 2.31 -4.35
CA ALA A 135 -10.06 2.99 -3.22
C ALA A 135 -10.41 2.00 -2.09
N CYS A 136 -10.93 0.81 -2.43
CA CYS A 136 -11.27 -0.22 -1.43
C CYS A 136 -10.04 -0.69 -0.61
N TRP A 137 -8.84 -0.67 -1.18
CA TRP A 137 -7.61 -0.87 -0.41
C TRP A 137 -7.47 0.17 0.71
N GLY A 138 -7.69 1.45 0.39
CA GLY A 138 -7.65 2.53 1.39
C GLY A 138 -8.69 2.37 2.50
N LEU A 139 -9.87 1.80 2.19
CA LEU A 139 -10.88 1.48 3.19
C LEU A 139 -10.37 0.40 4.17
N GLY A 140 -9.71 -0.63 3.66
CA GLY A 140 -9.05 -1.65 4.49
C GLY A 140 -7.96 -1.05 5.37
N ALA A 141 -7.08 -0.22 4.78
CA ALA A 141 -5.99 0.44 5.49
C ALA A 141 -6.49 1.41 6.58
N MET A 142 -7.64 2.05 6.38
CA MET A 142 -8.31 2.90 7.38
C MET A 142 -8.92 2.08 8.53
N ALA A 143 -9.56 0.95 8.22
CA ALA A 143 -10.24 0.12 9.22
C ALA A 143 -9.25 -0.56 10.18
N GLY A 144 -8.08 -0.97 9.70
CA GLY A 144 -7.05 -1.64 10.49
C GLY A 144 -6.64 -0.87 11.76
N PRO A 145 -6.19 0.40 11.65
CA PRO A 145 -5.85 1.24 12.79
C PRO A 145 -6.99 1.42 13.80
N LEU A 146 -8.22 1.59 13.34
CA LEU A 146 -9.39 1.74 14.23
C LEU A 146 -9.59 0.52 15.11
N VAL A 147 -9.61 -0.66 14.49
CA VAL A 147 -9.81 -1.93 15.19
C VAL A 147 -8.66 -2.20 16.16
N MET A 148 -7.41 -2.03 15.71
CA MET A 148 -6.24 -2.24 16.56
C MET A 148 -6.22 -1.27 17.73
N THR A 149 -6.54 0.01 17.50
CA THR A 149 -6.63 1.02 18.55
C THR A 149 -7.71 0.67 19.57
N ALA A 150 -8.90 0.29 19.12
CA ALA A 150 -10.00 -0.08 20.00
C ALA A 150 -9.60 -1.25 20.93
N LEU A 151 -8.94 -2.27 20.40
CA LEU A 151 -8.48 -3.40 21.20
C LEU A 151 -7.36 -3.04 22.18
N ILE A 152 -6.41 -2.18 21.78
CA ILE A 152 -5.35 -1.70 22.66
C ILE A 152 -5.92 -0.84 23.81
N THR A 153 -6.84 0.07 23.49
CA THR A 153 -7.45 0.97 24.49
C THR A 153 -8.43 0.26 25.42
N ALA A 154 -9.08 -0.81 24.95
CA ALA A 154 -9.91 -1.68 25.77
C ALA A 154 -9.09 -2.65 26.67
N GLY A 155 -7.75 -2.62 26.60
CA GLY A 155 -6.91 -3.51 27.40
C GLY A 155 -6.74 -4.93 26.87
N ALA A 156 -7.37 -5.27 25.72
CA ALA A 156 -7.21 -6.59 25.09
C ALA A 156 -5.80 -6.76 24.48
N GLY A 157 -5.19 -5.69 24.01
CA GLY A 157 -3.83 -5.68 23.51
C GLY A 157 -3.71 -6.05 22.02
N TRP A 158 -2.52 -5.82 21.48
CA TRP A 158 -2.21 -5.96 20.05
C TRP A 158 -2.36 -7.41 19.50
N ARG A 159 -2.17 -8.42 20.37
CA ARG A 159 -2.31 -9.83 19.98
C ARG A 159 -3.72 -10.17 19.51
N TRP A 160 -4.74 -9.66 20.19
CA TRP A 160 -6.13 -9.81 19.77
C TRP A 160 -6.45 -9.09 18.48
N GLY A 161 -5.77 -7.98 18.20
CA GLY A 161 -5.86 -7.31 16.89
C GLY A 161 -5.41 -8.21 15.73
N TYR A 162 -4.27 -8.89 15.89
CA TYR A 162 -3.81 -9.84 14.89
C TYR A 162 -4.64 -11.14 14.86
N ALA A 163 -5.16 -11.62 15.98
CA ALA A 163 -6.09 -12.75 16.00
C ALA A 163 -7.38 -12.44 15.22
N LEU A 164 -7.95 -11.25 15.42
CA LEU A 164 -9.14 -10.81 14.68
C LEU A 164 -8.83 -10.63 13.19
N LEU A 165 -7.67 -10.07 12.84
CA LEU A 165 -7.21 -9.98 11.46
C LEU A 165 -7.10 -11.38 10.82
N ALA A 166 -6.48 -12.33 11.53
CA ALA A 166 -6.39 -13.71 11.06
C ALA A 166 -7.77 -14.32 10.81
N ALA A 167 -8.69 -14.20 11.76
CA ALA A 167 -10.06 -14.69 11.63
C ALA A 167 -10.79 -14.05 10.44
N SER A 168 -10.65 -12.75 10.24
CA SER A 168 -11.23 -12.02 9.10
C SER A 168 -10.69 -12.52 7.76
N LEU A 169 -9.39 -12.78 7.67
CA LEU A 169 -8.75 -13.29 6.46
C LEU A 169 -9.10 -14.77 6.19
N VAL A 170 -9.27 -15.59 7.24
CA VAL A 170 -9.81 -16.98 7.10
C VAL A 170 -11.23 -16.94 6.57
N ALA A 171 -12.09 -16.08 7.14
CA ALA A 171 -13.48 -15.90 6.65
C ALA A 171 -13.48 -15.47 5.18
N MET A 172 -12.56 -14.57 4.80
CA MET A 172 -12.41 -14.13 3.40
C MET A 172 -11.91 -15.27 2.49
N ALA A 173 -10.94 -16.06 2.94
CA ALA A 173 -10.49 -17.24 2.21
C ALA A 173 -11.62 -18.25 2.01
N ALA A 174 -12.45 -18.48 3.03
CA ALA A 174 -13.65 -19.31 2.93
C ALA A 174 -14.63 -18.74 1.89
N PHE A 175 -14.85 -17.43 1.89
CA PHE A 175 -15.72 -16.77 0.92
C PHE A 175 -15.17 -16.91 -0.52
N PHE A 176 -13.88 -16.71 -0.75
CA PHE A 176 -13.27 -16.98 -2.05
C PHE A 176 -13.35 -18.46 -2.44
N ARG A 177 -13.26 -19.38 -1.47
CA ARG A 177 -13.41 -20.83 -1.71
C ARG A 177 -14.82 -21.17 -2.17
N LEU A 178 -15.86 -20.55 -1.58
CA LEU A 178 -17.25 -20.74 -1.96
C LEU A 178 -17.60 -20.12 -3.32
N THR A 179 -16.79 -19.16 -3.78
CA THR A 179 -17.03 -18.42 -5.03
C THR A 179 -16.02 -18.76 -6.13
N LEU A 180 -15.31 -19.91 -6.04
CA LEU A 180 -14.27 -20.30 -7.00
C LEU A 180 -14.73 -20.22 -8.46
N ASP A 181 -15.95 -20.67 -8.75
CA ASP A 181 -16.53 -20.69 -10.11
C ASP A 181 -16.66 -19.29 -10.72
N GLN A 182 -16.66 -18.23 -9.90
CA GLN A 182 -16.75 -16.85 -10.38
C GLN A 182 -15.43 -16.37 -10.98
N TRP A 183 -14.31 -16.94 -10.54
CA TRP A 183 -12.95 -16.55 -10.90
C TRP A 183 -12.41 -17.33 -12.08
N GLU A 184 -13.10 -18.36 -12.54
CA GLU A 184 -12.69 -19.16 -13.68
C GLU A 184 -12.83 -18.37 -14.99
N LEU A 185 -11.83 -18.47 -15.85
CA LEU A 185 -11.95 -17.99 -17.22
C LEU A 185 -12.91 -18.91 -17.98
N PRO A 186 -13.79 -18.37 -18.83
CA PRO A 186 -14.56 -19.21 -19.74
C PRO A 186 -13.60 -20.11 -20.54
N ASN A 187 -13.94 -21.41 -20.64
CA ASN A 187 -13.16 -22.37 -21.42
C ASN A 187 -12.90 -21.82 -22.80
N GLY A 188 -11.63 -21.66 -23.18
CA GLY A 188 -11.21 -21.14 -24.49
C GLY A 188 -10.83 -19.66 -24.54
N ALA A 189 -11.01 -18.88 -23.46
CA ALA A 189 -10.43 -17.54 -23.41
C ALA A 189 -8.91 -17.64 -23.25
N ARG A 190 -8.19 -17.61 -24.37
CA ARG A 190 -6.72 -17.46 -24.36
C ARG A 190 -6.38 -16.17 -23.63
N ARG A 191 -5.54 -16.28 -22.60
CA ARG A 191 -4.86 -15.11 -22.04
C ARG A 191 -4.21 -14.35 -23.19
N PRO A 192 -4.23 -13.01 -23.15
CA PRO A 192 -3.37 -12.25 -24.06
C PRO A 192 -1.96 -12.81 -23.90
N ALA A 193 -1.42 -13.34 -24.98
CA ALA A 193 -0.05 -13.85 -25.00
C ALA A 193 0.87 -12.73 -24.50
N ARG A 194 1.78 -13.03 -23.57
CA ARG A 194 2.87 -12.10 -23.25
C ARG A 194 3.47 -11.68 -24.59
N PRO A 195 3.62 -10.37 -24.87
CA PRO A 195 4.19 -9.92 -26.13
C PRO A 195 5.54 -10.63 -26.31
N ARG A 196 5.64 -11.48 -27.36
CA ARG A 196 6.92 -12.05 -27.78
C ARG A 196 7.82 -10.91 -28.22
N GLY A 197 8.94 -10.69 -27.53
CA GLY A 197 9.86 -9.59 -27.82
C GLY A 197 10.29 -8.76 -26.59
N VAL A 198 9.90 -9.21 -25.39
CA VAL A 198 10.06 -8.46 -24.12
C VAL A 198 11.54 -8.18 -23.75
N ALA A 199 12.50 -9.02 -24.12
CA ALA A 199 13.90 -8.86 -23.67
C ALA A 199 14.60 -7.60 -24.24
N GLY A 200 14.34 -7.23 -25.50
CA GLY A 200 14.90 -6.00 -26.09
C GLY A 200 14.29 -4.72 -25.54
N GLY A 201 12.97 -4.74 -25.28
CA GLY A 201 12.23 -3.59 -24.76
C GLY A 201 12.56 -3.23 -23.31
N LEU A 202 12.90 -4.21 -22.45
CA LEU A 202 13.23 -3.99 -21.05
C LEU A 202 14.50 -3.13 -20.89
N ARG A 203 15.58 -3.51 -21.58
CA ARG A 203 16.85 -2.78 -21.53
C ARG A 203 16.74 -1.39 -22.16
N GLU A 204 15.97 -1.28 -23.24
CA GLU A 204 15.70 -0.01 -23.91
C GLU A 204 14.87 0.93 -23.02
N ALA A 205 13.80 0.41 -22.37
CA ALA A 205 13.02 1.17 -21.41
C ALA A 205 13.87 1.70 -20.25
N LEU A 206 14.75 0.89 -19.66
CA LEU A 206 15.66 1.32 -18.59
C LEU A 206 16.68 2.39 -19.02
N ARG A 207 17.02 2.46 -20.32
CA ARG A 207 17.88 3.52 -20.84
C ARG A 207 17.19 4.88 -20.97
N SER A 208 15.85 4.87 -21.03
CA SER A 208 15.07 6.11 -21.11
C SER A 208 15.20 6.94 -19.83
N PRO A 209 15.66 8.20 -19.90
CA PRO A 209 15.71 9.08 -18.72
C PRO A 209 14.34 9.31 -18.08
N ARG A 210 13.27 9.34 -18.90
CA ARG A 210 11.89 9.50 -18.41
C ARG A 210 11.42 8.29 -17.62
N VAL A 211 11.72 7.06 -18.08
CA VAL A 211 11.39 5.84 -17.33
C VAL A 211 12.11 5.82 -15.98
N ARG A 212 13.40 6.17 -15.96
CA ARG A 212 14.17 6.23 -14.71
C ARG A 212 13.63 7.28 -13.74
N ALA A 213 13.28 8.47 -14.24
CA ALA A 213 12.69 9.52 -13.42
C ALA A 213 11.34 9.08 -12.84
N ASN A 214 10.46 8.49 -13.64
CA ASN A 214 9.18 7.98 -13.19
C ASN A 214 9.34 6.85 -12.18
N THR A 215 10.29 5.94 -12.39
CA THR A 215 10.62 4.87 -11.43
C THR A 215 11.02 5.45 -10.07
N LEU A 216 11.87 6.49 -10.06
CA LEU A 216 12.28 7.15 -8.82
C LEU A 216 11.13 7.95 -8.17
N LEU A 217 10.24 8.56 -8.97
CA LEU A 217 9.03 9.23 -8.46
C LEU A 217 8.15 8.25 -7.67
N PHE A 218 7.95 7.03 -8.20
CA PHE A 218 7.15 6.01 -7.52
C PHE A 218 7.80 5.50 -6.24
N PHE A 219 9.12 5.33 -6.25
CA PHE A 219 9.89 5.00 -5.04
C PHE A 219 9.69 6.04 -3.93
N LEU A 220 9.87 7.31 -4.26
CA LEU A 220 9.73 8.41 -3.29
C LEU A 220 8.29 8.58 -2.81
N TYR A 221 7.33 8.53 -3.74
CA TYR A 221 5.91 8.65 -3.43
C TYR A 221 5.44 7.57 -2.45
N ALA A 222 5.59 6.29 -2.83
CA ALA A 222 5.13 5.18 -1.99
C ALA A 222 5.91 5.09 -0.68
N GLY A 223 7.18 5.46 -0.70
CA GLY A 223 8.00 5.56 0.49
C GLY A 223 7.54 6.65 1.46
N ALA A 224 7.18 7.83 0.97
CA ALA A 224 6.64 8.91 1.81
C ALA A 224 5.25 8.54 2.36
N GLU A 225 4.37 7.98 1.51
CA GLU A 225 3.05 7.50 1.90
C GLU A 225 3.13 6.45 3.02
N SER A 226 3.94 5.42 2.82
CA SER A 226 4.12 4.36 3.82
C SER A 226 4.82 4.85 5.08
N THR A 227 5.82 5.74 4.97
CA THR A 227 6.49 6.31 6.14
C THR A 227 5.52 7.07 7.03
N ALA A 228 4.70 7.93 6.46
CA ALA A 228 3.69 8.67 7.22
C ALA A 228 2.70 7.72 7.91
N GLY A 229 2.16 6.72 7.19
CA GLY A 229 1.20 5.77 7.72
C GLY A 229 1.77 4.87 8.83
N GLN A 230 2.98 4.36 8.66
CA GLN A 230 3.59 3.44 9.61
C GLN A 230 4.09 4.13 10.89
N TRP A 231 4.49 5.38 10.80
CA TRP A 231 5.07 6.10 11.93
C TRP A 231 4.13 7.10 12.62
N ALA A 232 2.95 7.40 12.02
CA ALA A 232 1.99 8.37 12.57
C ALA A 232 1.63 8.08 14.03
N PHE A 233 1.26 6.86 14.36
CA PHE A 233 0.84 6.48 15.70
C PHE A 233 1.98 6.61 16.73
N SER A 234 3.18 6.11 16.40
CA SER A 234 4.36 6.22 17.27
C SER A 234 4.77 7.67 17.49
N LEU A 235 4.78 8.50 16.44
CA LEU A 235 5.09 9.94 16.55
C LEU A 235 4.12 10.65 17.50
N LEU A 236 2.82 10.41 17.32
CA LEU A 236 1.78 11.10 18.06
C LEU A 236 1.71 10.63 19.53
N THR A 237 1.92 9.33 19.80
CA THR A 237 1.86 8.81 21.19
C THR A 237 3.16 8.99 21.94
N GLU A 238 4.30 8.60 21.36
CA GLU A 238 5.57 8.49 22.10
C GLU A 238 6.39 9.78 22.10
N SER A 239 6.19 10.69 21.10
CA SER A 239 6.86 11.99 21.05
C SER A 239 5.95 13.15 21.44
N ARG A 240 4.68 13.10 21.02
CA ARG A 240 3.74 14.23 21.19
C ARG A 240 2.72 14.04 22.31
N GLY A 241 2.81 12.94 23.04
CA GLY A 241 2.02 12.69 24.25
C GLY A 241 0.50 12.55 24.03
N MET A 242 0.07 12.28 22.78
CA MET A 242 -1.35 12.05 22.50
C MET A 242 -1.81 10.71 23.09
N THR A 243 -3.08 10.65 23.48
CA THR A 243 -3.66 9.38 23.91
C THR A 243 -3.67 8.38 22.78
N ALA A 244 -3.58 7.08 23.09
CA ALA A 244 -3.64 6.02 22.08
C ALA A 244 -4.92 6.11 21.23
N ALA A 245 -6.06 6.45 21.84
CA ALA A 245 -7.33 6.62 21.14
C ALA A 245 -7.25 7.72 20.06
N THR A 246 -6.74 8.90 20.43
CA THR A 246 -6.65 10.04 19.49
C THR A 246 -5.59 9.80 18.41
N ALA A 247 -4.44 9.22 18.77
CA ALA A 247 -3.38 8.90 17.81
C ALA A 247 -3.82 7.80 16.84
N GLY A 248 -4.58 6.81 17.30
CA GLY A 248 -5.15 5.77 16.43
C GLY A 248 -6.20 6.32 15.49
N LEU A 249 -7.04 7.25 15.94
CA LEU A 249 -7.96 7.97 15.06
C LEU A 249 -7.20 8.79 14.01
N ALA A 250 -6.09 9.44 14.38
CA ALA A 250 -5.25 10.18 13.45
C ALA A 250 -4.59 9.26 12.39
N ALA A 251 -4.06 8.11 12.81
CA ALA A 251 -3.50 7.11 11.90
C ALA A 251 -4.57 6.56 10.93
N SER A 252 -5.77 6.28 11.44
CA SER A 252 -6.90 5.87 10.61
C SER A 252 -7.35 6.98 9.65
N ALA A 253 -7.44 8.23 10.13
CA ALA A 253 -7.82 9.37 9.33
C ALA A 253 -6.79 9.66 8.21
N TYR A 254 -5.50 9.41 8.45
CA TYR A 254 -4.48 9.49 7.42
C TYR A 254 -4.78 8.52 6.25
N TRP A 255 -5.00 7.25 6.51
CA TRP A 255 -5.36 6.27 5.49
C TRP A 255 -6.74 6.57 4.88
N GLY A 256 -7.69 7.02 5.71
CA GLY A 256 -9.00 7.46 5.26
C GLY A 256 -8.95 8.69 4.35
N SER A 257 -8.00 9.60 4.55
CA SER A 257 -7.80 10.76 3.67
C SER A 257 -7.27 10.35 2.28
N ILE A 258 -6.43 9.30 2.22
CA ILE A 258 -6.00 8.71 0.93
C ILE A 258 -7.22 8.09 0.21
N PHE A 259 -8.05 7.33 0.93
CA PHE A 259 -9.30 6.80 0.38
C PHE A 259 -10.22 7.90 -0.16
N ALA A 260 -10.53 8.89 0.70
CA ALA A 260 -11.39 10.02 0.35
C ALA A 260 -10.81 10.85 -0.80
N GLY A 261 -9.49 11.06 -0.79
CA GLY A 261 -8.77 11.76 -1.84
C GLY A 261 -8.87 11.03 -3.19
N ARG A 262 -8.60 9.73 -3.23
CA ARG A 262 -8.73 8.92 -4.47
C ARG A 262 -10.15 9.00 -5.04
N LEU A 263 -11.16 8.95 -4.18
CA LEU A 263 -12.56 9.09 -4.59
C LEU A 263 -12.85 10.50 -5.10
N ALA A 264 -12.49 11.55 -4.34
CA ALA A 264 -12.72 12.95 -4.69
C ALA A 264 -11.99 13.34 -5.98
N PHE A 265 -10.72 12.99 -6.12
CA PHE A 265 -9.94 13.27 -7.33
C PHE A 265 -10.44 12.48 -8.54
N GLY A 266 -10.94 11.25 -8.35
CA GLY A 266 -11.62 10.50 -9.41
C GLY A 266 -12.87 11.18 -9.94
N LEU A 267 -13.64 11.84 -9.05
CA LEU A 267 -14.81 12.64 -9.44
C LEU A 267 -14.40 13.99 -10.07
N LEU A 268 -13.40 14.65 -9.50
CA LEU A 268 -12.89 15.94 -9.99
C LEU A 268 -12.19 15.84 -11.36
N ALA A 269 -11.65 14.69 -11.70
CA ALA A 269 -10.97 14.46 -12.99
C ALA A 269 -11.88 14.68 -14.22
N HIS A 270 -13.20 14.73 -14.03
CA HIS A 270 -14.15 15.10 -15.08
C HIS A 270 -14.26 16.61 -15.30
N HIS A 271 -13.83 17.43 -14.34
CA HIS A 271 -13.98 18.89 -14.33
C HIS A 271 -12.63 19.63 -14.31
N VAL A 272 -11.58 18.99 -13.85
CA VAL A 272 -10.24 19.58 -13.67
C VAL A 272 -9.21 18.75 -14.43
N ALA A 273 -8.32 19.42 -15.15
CA ALA A 273 -7.27 18.73 -15.90
C ALA A 273 -6.42 17.83 -14.97
N PRO A 274 -6.15 16.57 -15.34
CA PRO A 274 -5.34 15.63 -14.53
C PRO A 274 -3.97 16.20 -14.14
N ALA A 275 -3.33 16.96 -15.02
CA ALA A 275 -2.05 17.63 -14.76
C ALA A 275 -2.17 18.68 -13.63
N ALA A 276 -3.28 19.40 -13.53
CA ALA A 276 -3.50 20.36 -12.46
C ALA A 276 -3.72 19.66 -11.11
N LEU A 277 -4.48 18.55 -11.10
CA LEU A 277 -4.68 17.73 -9.90
C LEU A 277 -3.37 17.11 -9.43
N LEU A 278 -2.54 16.62 -10.35
CA LEU A 278 -1.22 16.07 -10.03
C LEU A 278 -0.30 17.15 -9.43
N ARG A 279 -0.26 18.34 -10.02
CA ARG A 279 0.52 19.47 -9.48
C ARG A 279 0.03 19.92 -8.12
N LEU A 280 -1.29 19.95 -7.91
CA LEU A 280 -1.86 20.26 -6.59
C LEU A 280 -1.38 19.26 -5.53
N GLY A 281 -1.42 17.96 -5.83
CA GLY A 281 -0.92 16.92 -4.94
C GLY A 281 0.58 17.08 -4.65
N LEU A 282 1.38 17.21 -5.71
CA LEU A 282 2.84 17.33 -5.60
C LEU A 282 3.32 18.59 -4.89
N ALA A 283 2.68 19.75 -5.13
CA ALA A 283 3.03 21.01 -4.48
C ALA A 283 2.46 21.10 -3.05
N GLY A 284 1.30 20.52 -2.83
CA GLY A 284 0.65 20.53 -1.52
C GLY A 284 1.28 19.56 -0.52
N ALA A 285 1.77 18.41 -0.97
CA ALA A 285 2.36 17.41 -0.08
C ALA A 285 3.53 17.94 0.77
N PRO A 286 4.50 18.70 0.24
CA PRO A 286 5.53 19.34 1.05
C PRO A 286 4.98 20.34 2.08
N LEU A 287 3.91 21.09 1.74
CA LEU A 287 3.27 22.02 2.67
C LEU A 287 2.60 21.26 3.82
N ALA A 288 1.91 20.16 3.54
CA ALA A 288 1.34 19.30 4.58
C ALA A 288 2.43 18.66 5.45
N ALA A 289 3.52 18.18 4.85
CA ALA A 289 4.68 17.66 5.58
C ALA A 289 5.36 18.74 6.43
N LEU A 290 5.41 19.98 5.97
CA LEU A 290 5.90 21.13 6.75
C LEU A 290 5.00 21.38 7.98
N VAL A 291 3.68 21.27 7.84
CA VAL A 291 2.77 21.34 9.00
C VAL A 291 3.09 20.23 10.00
N VAL A 292 3.28 18.97 9.57
CA VAL A 292 3.70 17.88 10.45
C VAL A 292 5.02 18.20 11.15
N CYS A 293 5.97 18.81 10.44
CA CYS A 293 7.29 19.16 10.96
C CYS A 293 7.24 20.28 12.02
N LEU A 294 6.46 21.33 11.77
CA LEU A 294 6.44 22.53 12.61
C LEU A 294 5.49 22.42 13.82
N THR A 295 4.42 21.62 13.70
CA THR A 295 3.42 21.48 14.76
C THR A 295 3.78 20.35 15.69
N ARG A 296 4.24 20.67 16.89
CA ARG A 296 4.52 19.69 17.95
C ARG A 296 3.30 19.34 18.82
N GLY A 297 2.19 20.03 18.66
CA GLY A 297 0.92 19.78 19.35
C GLY A 297 0.00 18.83 18.58
N GLY A 298 -0.90 18.16 19.33
CA GLY A 298 -1.80 17.12 18.81
C GLY A 298 -2.66 17.53 17.60
N PRO A 299 -3.45 18.63 17.64
CA PRO A 299 -4.35 18.99 16.57
C PRO A 299 -3.63 19.33 15.25
N GLY A 300 -2.49 20.03 15.32
CA GLY A 300 -1.70 20.40 14.15
C GLY A 300 -1.05 19.18 13.49
N GLY A 301 -0.51 18.24 14.28
CA GLY A 301 0.03 16.97 13.76
C GLY A 301 -1.04 16.12 13.08
N PHE A 302 -2.24 16.07 13.65
CA PHE A 302 -3.40 15.40 13.03
C PHE A 302 -3.76 16.04 11.68
N ALA A 303 -3.94 17.37 11.66
CA ALA A 303 -4.31 18.09 10.44
C ALA A 303 -3.25 17.95 9.33
N GLY A 304 -1.97 18.02 9.70
CA GLY A 304 -0.86 17.84 8.77
C GLY A 304 -0.84 16.44 8.15
N LEU A 305 -1.01 15.37 8.94
CA LEU A 305 -1.08 14.00 8.45
C LEU A 305 -2.30 13.78 7.56
N PHE A 306 -3.47 14.27 7.97
CA PHE A 306 -4.69 14.17 7.15
C PHE A 306 -4.53 14.87 5.79
N ALA A 307 -4.02 16.11 5.80
CA ALA A 307 -3.75 16.87 4.58
C ALA A 307 -2.70 16.17 3.71
N LEU A 308 -1.64 15.59 4.32
CA LEU A 308 -0.61 14.86 3.59
C LEU A 308 -1.21 13.65 2.85
N GLY A 309 -2.01 12.83 3.52
CA GLY A 309 -2.67 11.69 2.88
C GLY A 309 -3.61 12.11 1.75
N LEU A 310 -4.40 13.18 1.96
CA LEU A 310 -5.30 13.72 0.94
C LEU A 310 -4.53 14.16 -0.31
N LEU A 311 -3.40 14.86 -0.14
CA LEU A 311 -2.59 15.41 -1.23
C LEU A 311 -1.73 14.36 -1.92
N LEU A 312 -1.32 13.30 -1.23
CA LEU A 312 -0.65 12.14 -1.84
C LEU A 312 -1.61 11.28 -2.67
N ALA A 313 -2.90 11.25 -2.33
CA ALA A 313 -3.89 10.35 -2.92
C ALA A 313 -3.95 10.32 -4.45
N PRO A 314 -3.92 11.45 -5.20
CA PRO A 314 -4.03 11.46 -6.65
C PRO A 314 -2.73 11.09 -7.37
N ILE A 315 -1.58 11.14 -6.70
CA ILE A 315 -0.26 11.07 -7.35
C ILE A 315 -0.05 9.72 -8.04
N PHE A 316 -0.29 8.61 -7.34
CA PHE A 316 -0.09 7.26 -7.90
C PHE A 316 -0.96 7.01 -9.15
N PRO A 317 -2.30 7.16 -9.09
CA PRO A 317 -3.13 6.84 -10.24
C PRO A 317 -2.88 7.79 -11.43
N LEU A 318 -2.61 9.07 -11.18
CA LEU A 318 -2.36 10.03 -12.25
C LEU A 318 -1.02 9.80 -12.94
N LEU A 319 0.05 9.47 -12.18
CA LEU A 319 1.34 9.13 -12.78
C LEU A 319 1.28 7.84 -13.60
N ILE A 320 0.53 6.82 -13.16
CA ILE A 320 0.32 5.60 -13.95
C ILE A 320 -0.42 5.91 -15.24
N ALA A 321 -1.50 6.69 -15.16
CA ALA A 321 -2.32 7.05 -16.32
C ALA A 321 -1.53 7.85 -17.37
N GLU A 322 -0.58 8.68 -16.94
CA GLU A 322 0.24 9.51 -17.82
C GLU A 322 1.42 8.76 -18.43
N THR A 323 1.79 7.59 -17.91
CA THR A 323 2.96 6.84 -18.36
C THR A 323 2.97 6.51 -19.85
N PRO A 324 1.86 6.03 -20.50
CA PRO A 324 1.84 5.78 -21.92
C PRO A 324 2.13 7.02 -22.78
N ASN A 325 1.62 8.19 -22.36
CA ASN A 325 1.85 9.45 -23.07
C ASN A 325 3.31 9.89 -23.01
N GLN A 326 4.00 9.58 -21.88
CA GLN A 326 5.38 10.02 -21.65
C GLN A 326 6.43 9.13 -22.28
N VAL A 327 6.20 7.81 -22.35
CA VAL A 327 7.20 6.83 -22.81
C VAL A 327 6.80 6.09 -24.07
N GLY A 328 5.57 6.33 -24.59
CA GLY A 328 4.97 5.63 -25.72
C GLY A 328 4.39 4.27 -25.35
N GLU A 329 3.37 3.83 -26.07
CA GLU A 329 2.63 2.60 -25.80
C GLU A 329 3.52 1.34 -25.78
N ARG A 330 4.56 1.30 -26.59
CA ARG A 330 5.52 0.18 -26.68
C ARG A 330 6.28 -0.04 -25.37
N HIS A 331 6.68 1.03 -24.69
CA HIS A 331 7.50 0.98 -23.47
C HIS A 331 6.65 1.07 -22.18
N ALA A 332 5.40 1.52 -22.28
CA ALA A 332 4.52 1.73 -21.14
C ALA A 332 4.37 0.49 -20.22
N PRO A 333 4.16 -0.74 -20.72
CA PRO A 333 4.04 -1.91 -19.84
C PRO A 333 5.29 -2.18 -19.01
N HIS A 334 6.49 -1.95 -19.60
CA HIS A 334 7.75 -2.10 -18.87
C HIS A 334 7.96 -0.98 -17.85
N ALA A 335 7.65 0.26 -18.24
CA ALA A 335 7.75 1.41 -17.35
C ALA A 335 6.83 1.26 -16.14
N ILE A 336 5.57 0.86 -16.35
CA ILE A 336 4.62 0.60 -15.26
C ILE A 336 5.12 -0.53 -14.35
N GLY A 337 5.70 -1.59 -14.90
CA GLY A 337 6.31 -2.66 -14.10
C GLY A 337 7.44 -2.14 -13.19
N PHE A 338 8.32 -1.26 -13.70
CA PHE A 338 9.37 -0.62 -12.91
C PHE A 338 8.81 0.33 -11.86
N GLN A 339 7.78 1.10 -12.19
CA GLN A 339 7.10 2.01 -11.27
C GLN A 339 6.51 1.25 -10.08
N ILE A 340 5.76 0.16 -10.32
CA ILE A 340 5.16 -0.67 -9.26
C ILE A 340 6.24 -1.33 -8.40
N SER A 341 7.29 -1.89 -9.02
CA SER A 341 8.41 -2.47 -8.27
C SER A 341 9.14 -1.44 -7.41
N ALA A 342 9.36 -0.24 -7.94
CA ALA A 342 9.98 0.87 -7.21
C ALA A 342 9.08 1.38 -6.07
N ALA A 343 7.76 1.44 -6.27
CA ALA A 343 6.80 1.76 -5.22
C ALA A 343 6.90 0.76 -4.06
N THR A 344 6.95 -0.53 -4.36
CA THR A 344 7.11 -1.58 -3.34
C THR A 344 8.45 -1.42 -2.58
N LEU A 345 9.55 -1.17 -3.31
CA LEU A 345 10.86 -0.89 -2.69
C LEU A 345 10.81 0.36 -1.82
N GLY A 346 10.17 1.42 -2.27
CA GLY A 346 10.00 2.66 -1.52
C GLY A 346 9.21 2.45 -0.23
N ALA A 347 8.09 1.73 -0.33
CA ALA A 347 7.21 1.42 0.80
C ALA A 347 7.87 0.57 1.90
N GLY A 348 8.90 -0.21 1.57
CA GLY A 348 9.70 -0.94 2.57
C GLY A 348 10.92 -0.16 3.07
N LEU A 349 11.69 0.41 2.14
CA LEU A 349 13.00 1.01 2.44
C LEU A 349 12.90 2.38 3.13
N LEU A 350 11.99 3.28 2.71
CA LEU A 350 11.91 4.61 3.28
C LEU A 350 11.41 4.60 4.73
N PRO A 351 10.33 3.86 5.10
CA PRO A 351 9.95 3.75 6.52
C PRO A 351 11.04 3.08 7.38
N ALA A 352 11.79 2.12 6.83
CA ALA A 352 12.93 1.51 7.54
C ALA A 352 14.06 2.53 7.79
N ALA A 353 14.42 3.33 6.77
CA ALA A 353 15.38 4.41 6.90
C ALA A 353 14.92 5.49 7.88
N ALA A 354 13.64 5.85 7.83
CA ALA A 354 13.03 6.79 8.78
C ALA A 354 13.08 6.27 10.22
N GLY A 355 12.85 4.96 10.43
CA GLY A 355 13.00 4.32 11.74
C GLY A 355 14.43 4.34 12.28
N PHE A 356 15.40 4.09 11.41
CA PHE A 356 16.81 4.20 11.76
C PHE A 356 17.20 5.64 12.15
N LEU A 357 16.69 6.64 11.43
CA LEU A 357 16.87 8.04 11.77
C LEU A 357 16.19 8.39 13.09
N ALA A 358 14.94 7.91 13.30
CA ALA A 358 14.19 8.12 14.53
C ALA A 358 14.89 7.52 15.76
N ARG A 359 15.57 6.37 15.63
CA ARG A 359 16.38 5.79 16.70
C ARG A 359 17.55 6.69 17.12
N ARG A 360 18.17 7.41 16.17
CA ARG A 360 19.35 8.25 16.43
C ARG A 360 19.00 9.68 16.80
N ALA A 361 17.99 10.26 16.17
CA ALA A 361 17.64 11.68 16.27
C ALA A 361 16.26 11.93 16.93
N GLY A 362 15.58 10.86 17.39
CA GLY A 362 14.23 10.93 17.95
C GLY A 362 13.14 10.93 16.87
N LEU A 363 11.89 10.65 17.32
CA LEU A 363 10.73 10.53 16.42
C LEU A 363 10.38 11.83 15.69
N GLU A 364 10.74 13.00 16.23
CA GLU A 364 10.51 14.28 15.55
C GLU A 364 11.33 14.45 14.25
N SER A 365 12.35 13.61 14.03
CA SER A 365 13.07 13.54 12.75
C SER A 365 12.21 13.07 11.58
N LEU A 366 11.05 12.45 11.86
CA LEU A 366 10.08 12.01 10.85
C LEU A 366 9.47 13.19 10.08
N GLY A 367 9.21 14.31 10.74
CA GLY A 367 8.71 15.53 10.08
C GLY A 367 9.65 16.04 8.99
N PRO A 368 10.91 16.37 9.31
CA PRO A 368 11.94 16.75 8.32
C PRO A 368 12.18 15.67 7.25
N PHE A 369 12.13 14.37 7.60
CA PHE A 369 12.26 13.27 6.64
C PHE A 369 11.14 13.29 5.59
N LEU A 370 9.89 13.41 6.03
CA LEU A 370 8.72 13.48 5.14
C LEU A 370 8.76 14.75 4.26
N LEU A 371 9.17 15.88 4.85
CA LEU A 371 9.35 17.13 4.10
C LEU A 371 10.41 16.99 3.02
N ALA A 372 11.57 16.42 3.33
CA ALA A 372 12.62 16.18 2.36
C ALA A 372 12.18 15.21 1.24
N ALA A 373 11.49 14.11 1.59
CA ALA A 373 10.99 13.15 0.62
C ALA A 373 9.97 13.77 -0.35
N THR A 374 9.02 14.55 0.18
CA THR A 374 7.98 15.21 -0.63
C THR A 374 8.52 16.38 -1.46
N LEU A 375 9.48 17.13 -0.95
CA LEU A 375 10.21 18.16 -1.73
C LEU A 375 11.00 17.53 -2.88
N LEU A 376 11.70 16.43 -2.61
CA LEU A 376 12.47 15.72 -3.65
C LEU A 376 11.53 15.15 -4.72
N LEU A 377 10.35 14.64 -4.32
CA LEU A 377 9.30 14.17 -5.22
C LEU A 377 8.82 15.30 -6.15
N LEU A 378 8.52 16.48 -5.60
CA LEU A 378 8.12 17.66 -6.37
C LEU A 378 9.24 18.11 -7.33
N LEU A 379 10.46 18.27 -6.84
CA LEU A 379 11.60 18.73 -7.64
C LEU A 379 11.92 17.78 -8.80
N LEU A 380 11.82 16.47 -8.56
CA LEU A 380 12.06 15.46 -9.59
C LEU A 380 11.00 15.52 -10.68
N HIS A 381 9.73 15.69 -10.30
CA HIS A 381 8.63 15.85 -11.25
C HIS A 381 8.79 17.10 -12.12
N GLU A 382 9.07 18.26 -11.52
CA GLU A 382 9.23 19.52 -12.24
C GLU A 382 10.43 19.49 -13.21
N ARG A 383 11.54 18.83 -12.82
CA ARG A 383 12.67 18.61 -13.73
C ARG A 383 12.34 17.69 -14.89
N GLY A 384 11.50 16.69 -14.66
CA GLY A 384 11.02 15.79 -15.71
C GLY A 384 10.08 16.46 -16.71
N ALA A 385 9.22 17.38 -16.23
CA ALA A 385 8.25 18.11 -17.03
C ALA A 385 8.89 19.19 -17.94
N ARG A 386 10.09 19.66 -17.60
CA ARG A 386 10.84 20.66 -18.41
C ARG A 386 11.68 20.04 -19.54
N ARG A 387 11.82 18.72 -19.58
CA ARG A 387 12.54 17.95 -20.61
C ARG A 387 11.57 17.20 -21.52
#